data_9ef955a84cd7a769ee612d336293abc1
#
_entry.id   9ef955a84cd7a769ee612d336293abc1
#
_cell.length_a   1.000
_cell.length_b   1.000
_cell.length_c   1.000
_cell.angle_alpha   90.00
_cell.angle_beta   90.00
_cell.angle_gamma   90.00
#
_symmetry.space_group_name_H-M   'P 1'
#
loop_
_entity.id
_entity.type
_entity.pdbx_description
1 polymer ?
#
loop_
_entity_poly.entity_id
_entity_poly.type
_entity_poly.pdbx_seq_one_letter_code
_entity_poly.pdbx_strand_id
1 'polypeptide(L)'
;CGGTNLTAGMRVAVACPGALCRWHGEGEPVEIKESKLRGVKSYGMICAASEIGLGDLFPTDEEAHILDLSAFDVPAGTSIADALDLHDIILEIDNKSMTNRPDLWGHYGLAREIAALYGLPLSRFRPFPRDLPAGGLTVTVEDPERCPRYIGAELTGVCVKPSPFWMQSRLWRAGMRPINALVDITNYVMLATGQPTHAFDSDNIQGHIIVRRAQEGEKLLLLNGKDLSLSADDLVIADDAGVVALAGVMGGAKDSI
;
A
#
# COMPACT_ATOMS: atom_id res chain seq x y z
N CYS A 1 10.60 20.26 24.99
CA CYS A 1 9.85 19.55 23.98
C CYS A 1 8.50 19.13 24.55
N GLY A 2 7.45 19.20 23.73
CA GLY A 2 6.10 18.78 24.10
C GLY A 2 5.81 17.30 23.78
N GLY A 3 6.77 16.58 23.20
CA GLY A 3 6.59 15.19 22.80
C GLY A 3 6.38 14.25 24.00
N THR A 4 5.47 13.30 23.87
CA THR A 4 5.04 12.39 24.94
C THR A 4 5.88 11.11 25.00
N ASN A 5 6.52 10.72 23.90
CA ASN A 5 7.25 9.44 23.73
C ASN A 5 8.78 9.57 23.79
N LEU A 6 9.34 10.74 24.12
CA LEU A 6 10.78 10.96 24.11
C LEU A 6 11.52 10.23 25.23
N THR A 7 12.57 9.51 24.84
CA THR A 7 13.49 8.83 25.76
C THR A 7 14.96 9.13 25.41
N ALA A 8 15.83 9.00 26.39
CA ALA A 8 17.28 9.18 26.16
C ALA A 8 17.80 8.08 25.23
N GLY A 9 18.55 8.47 24.19
CA GLY A 9 19.10 7.55 23.18
C GLY A 9 18.20 7.35 21.96
N MET A 10 16.99 7.85 21.97
CA MET A 10 16.07 7.82 20.81
C MET A 10 16.65 8.65 19.66
N ARG A 11 16.57 8.13 18.42
CA ARG A 11 16.87 8.89 17.21
C ARG A 11 15.60 9.58 16.74
N VAL A 12 15.69 10.87 16.45
CA VAL A 12 14.54 11.70 16.09
C VAL A 12 14.85 12.60 14.90
N ALA A 13 13.82 13.00 14.18
CA ALA A 13 13.95 14.04 13.17
C ALA A 13 14.02 15.42 13.86
N VAL A 14 14.99 16.24 13.44
CA VAL A 14 15.18 17.61 13.92
C VAL A 14 15.10 18.58 12.76
N ALA A 15 14.13 19.48 12.77
CA ALA A 15 14.07 20.62 11.86
C ALA A 15 15.04 21.69 12.36
N CYS A 16 16.10 21.94 11.60
CA CYS A 16 17.07 23.00 11.87
C CYS A 16 16.54 24.37 11.42
N PRO A 17 17.16 25.50 11.87
CA PRO A 17 16.81 26.81 11.38
C PRO A 17 16.86 26.89 9.84
N GLY A 18 15.82 27.46 9.22
CA GLY A 18 15.60 27.48 7.78
C GLY A 18 14.74 26.34 7.25
N ALA A 19 14.49 25.27 8.01
CA ALA A 19 13.58 24.21 7.61
C ALA A 19 12.12 24.69 7.63
N LEU A 20 11.32 24.17 6.70
CA LEU A 20 9.88 24.42 6.63
C LEU A 20 9.13 23.22 7.24
N CYS A 21 8.32 23.47 8.27
CA CYS A 21 7.47 22.46 8.91
C CYS A 21 6.01 22.92 8.91
N ARG A 22 5.08 21.97 8.88
CA ARG A 22 3.66 22.25 9.08
C ARG A 22 3.31 22.00 10.54
N TRP A 23 2.79 23.02 11.21
CA TRP A 23 2.40 22.87 12.62
C TRP A 23 1.28 21.84 12.75
N HIS A 24 1.50 20.82 13.56
CA HIS A 24 0.59 19.65 13.67
C HIS A 24 0.26 18.95 12.35
N GLY A 25 1.07 19.15 11.30
CA GLY A 25 0.84 18.57 9.97
C GLY A 25 -0.17 19.32 9.10
N GLU A 26 -0.71 20.43 9.57
CA GLU A 26 -1.76 21.20 8.90
C GLU A 26 -1.32 22.64 8.59
N GLY A 27 -2.07 23.30 7.71
CA GLY A 27 -1.88 24.72 7.37
C GLY A 27 -0.66 25.00 6.50
N GLU A 28 -0.28 26.27 6.42
CA GLU A 28 0.88 26.72 5.64
C GLU A 28 2.19 26.35 6.35
N PRO A 29 3.25 26.00 5.57
CA PRO A 29 4.55 25.72 6.16
C PRO A 29 5.13 26.92 6.91
N VAL A 30 5.67 26.69 8.10
CA VAL A 30 6.31 27.68 8.93
C VAL A 30 7.82 27.44 8.95
N GLU A 31 8.59 28.50 8.74
CA GLU A 31 10.05 28.44 8.82
C GLU A 31 10.52 28.34 10.27
N ILE A 32 11.30 27.32 10.58
CA ILE A 32 11.93 27.16 11.90
C ILE A 32 13.07 28.17 12.04
N LYS A 33 13.05 28.94 13.15
CA LYS A 33 14.05 29.97 13.45
C LYS A 33 14.68 29.71 14.81
N GLU A 34 15.89 30.24 14.99
CA GLU A 34 16.47 30.31 16.31
C GLU A 34 15.51 31.05 17.25
N SER A 35 15.26 30.51 18.42
CA SER A 35 14.33 31.03 19.36
C SER A 35 14.83 30.86 20.79
N LYS A 36 14.22 31.61 21.76
CA LYS A 36 14.51 31.45 23.18
C LYS A 36 13.26 30.89 23.85
N LEU A 37 13.32 29.63 24.27
CA LEU A 37 12.21 28.94 24.92
C LEU A 37 12.52 28.83 26.43
N ARG A 38 11.67 29.39 27.26
CA ARG A 38 11.83 29.38 28.73
C ARG A 38 13.24 29.79 29.20
N GLY A 39 13.86 30.76 28.52
CA GLY A 39 15.18 31.28 28.88
C GLY A 39 16.38 30.53 28.23
N VAL A 40 16.13 29.38 27.57
CA VAL A 40 17.15 28.57 26.89
C VAL A 40 17.09 28.80 25.38
N LYS A 41 18.24 28.99 24.74
CA LYS A 41 18.33 29.09 23.29
C LYS A 41 17.98 27.72 22.64
N SER A 42 17.14 27.76 21.63
CA SER A 42 16.75 26.63 20.81
C SER A 42 17.20 26.83 19.35
N TYR A 43 17.88 25.85 18.80
CA TYR A 43 18.42 25.86 17.43
C TYR A 43 17.69 24.87 16.52
N GLY A 44 16.44 24.55 16.81
CA GLY A 44 15.64 23.63 16.02
C GLY A 44 14.46 23.06 16.78
N MET A 45 13.70 22.24 16.12
CA MET A 45 12.50 21.58 16.62
C MET A 45 12.58 20.07 16.37
N ILE A 46 12.31 19.27 17.39
CA ILE A 46 12.10 17.83 17.23
C ILE A 46 10.71 17.65 16.65
N CYS A 47 10.58 16.88 15.56
CA CYS A 47 9.38 16.82 14.76
C CYS A 47 8.56 15.53 14.95
N ALA A 48 7.25 15.67 14.91
CA ALA A 48 6.33 14.60 14.59
C ALA A 48 6.40 14.27 13.09
N ALA A 49 5.97 13.06 12.70
CA ALA A 49 5.96 12.66 11.29
C ALA A 49 5.07 13.57 10.42
N SER A 50 3.91 13.96 10.92
CA SER A 50 2.98 14.85 10.23
C SER A 50 3.58 16.23 9.95
N GLU A 51 4.39 16.77 10.86
CA GLU A 51 4.98 18.10 10.74
C GLU A 51 5.99 18.22 9.58
N ILE A 52 6.56 17.08 9.14
CA ILE A 52 7.54 17.00 8.06
C ILE A 52 7.02 16.24 6.82
N GLY A 53 5.68 16.06 6.72
CA GLY A 53 5.03 15.45 5.58
C GLY A 53 5.15 13.93 5.49
N LEU A 54 5.48 13.25 6.58
CA LEU A 54 5.64 11.79 6.64
C LEU A 54 4.52 11.09 7.44
N GLY A 55 3.42 11.81 7.75
CA GLY A 55 2.32 11.28 8.56
C GLY A 55 1.67 10.01 7.99
N ASP A 56 1.51 9.93 6.67
CA ASP A 56 0.93 8.74 6.03
C ASP A 56 1.87 7.53 6.05
N LEU A 57 3.19 7.78 6.08
CA LEU A 57 4.22 6.73 6.14
C LEU A 57 4.44 6.24 7.58
N PHE A 58 4.26 7.13 8.56
CA PHE A 58 4.38 6.85 9.99
C PHE A 58 3.11 7.33 10.71
N PRO A 59 1.97 6.65 10.48
CA PRO A 59 0.71 7.05 11.09
C PRO A 59 0.73 6.86 12.61
N THR A 60 0.14 7.81 13.33
CA THR A 60 -0.09 7.74 14.78
C THR A 60 -1.38 8.46 15.11
N ASP A 61 -2.13 7.91 16.06
CA ASP A 61 -3.33 8.53 16.63
C ASP A 61 -3.00 9.35 17.89
N GLU A 62 -1.73 9.34 18.32
CA GLU A 62 -1.29 10.05 19.53
C GLU A 62 -0.89 11.48 19.19
N GLU A 63 -1.52 12.43 19.86
CA GLU A 63 -1.15 13.85 19.78
C GLU A 63 0.26 14.06 20.38
N ALA A 64 1.06 14.90 19.75
CA ALA A 64 2.44 15.20 20.14
C ALA A 64 3.41 14.00 20.14
N HIS A 65 3.13 12.96 19.34
CA HIS A 65 4.01 11.80 19.14
C HIS A 65 5.18 12.18 18.22
N ILE A 66 6.39 12.09 18.73
CA ILE A 66 7.62 12.37 17.96
C ILE A 66 7.97 11.17 17.09
N LEU A 67 8.42 11.45 15.86
CA LEU A 67 8.87 10.40 14.94
C LEU A 67 10.11 9.69 15.51
N ASP A 68 9.93 8.39 15.83
CA ASP A 68 11.02 7.53 16.28
C ASP A 68 11.72 6.88 15.09
N LEU A 69 12.98 7.24 14.90
CA LEU A 69 13.86 6.72 13.86
C LEU A 69 14.91 5.74 14.40
N SER A 70 14.75 5.24 15.61
CA SER A 70 15.74 4.35 16.26
C SER A 70 15.94 3.02 15.53
N ALA A 71 14.95 2.60 14.72
CA ALA A 71 15.07 1.42 13.87
C ALA A 71 16.00 1.62 12.65
N PHE A 72 16.34 2.87 12.31
CA PHE A 72 17.21 3.21 11.19
C PHE A 72 18.65 3.41 11.70
N ASP A 73 19.56 2.53 11.26
CA ASP A 73 20.96 2.60 11.69
C ASP A 73 21.76 3.58 10.83
N VAL A 74 21.53 4.87 11.08
CA VAL A 74 22.21 5.98 10.38
C VAL A 74 22.89 6.91 11.38
N PRO A 75 24.03 7.56 11.00
CA PRO A 75 24.70 8.55 11.86
C PRO A 75 23.79 9.74 12.18
N ALA A 76 23.95 10.32 13.38
CA ALA A 76 23.32 11.59 13.70
C ALA A 76 23.82 12.70 12.74
N GLY A 77 22.89 13.56 12.28
CA GLY A 77 23.18 14.59 11.27
C GLY A 77 22.95 14.15 9.83
N THR A 78 22.60 12.88 9.59
CA THR A 78 22.12 12.42 8.27
C THR A 78 20.79 13.12 7.94
N SER A 79 20.61 13.56 6.68
CA SER A 79 19.35 14.13 6.26
C SER A 79 18.23 13.08 6.35
N ILE A 80 17.00 13.52 6.62
CA ILE A 80 15.86 12.59 6.69
C ILE A 80 15.61 11.88 5.35
N ALA A 81 15.88 12.57 4.24
CA ALA A 81 15.74 12.00 2.92
C ALA A 81 16.75 10.88 2.65
N ASP A 82 18.02 11.06 3.09
CA ASP A 82 19.04 10.01 2.99
C ASP A 82 18.76 8.87 3.98
N ALA A 83 18.36 9.20 5.22
CA ALA A 83 18.08 8.20 6.25
C ALA A 83 16.95 7.23 5.87
N LEU A 84 15.97 7.71 5.14
CA LEU A 84 14.78 6.96 4.72
C LEU A 84 14.80 6.57 3.23
N ASP A 85 15.91 6.81 2.51
CA ASP A 85 16.05 6.53 1.07
C ASP A 85 14.87 7.13 0.26
N LEU A 86 14.60 8.43 0.47
CA LEU A 86 13.47 9.14 -0.17
C LEU A 86 13.85 9.88 -1.45
N HIS A 87 15.11 9.81 -1.89
CA HIS A 87 15.53 10.39 -3.17
C HIS A 87 14.98 9.56 -4.32
N ASP A 88 14.00 10.10 -5.04
CA ASP A 88 13.36 9.41 -6.16
C ASP A 88 12.82 10.41 -7.19
N ILE A 89 12.44 9.90 -8.35
CA ILE A 89 11.74 10.66 -9.39
C ILE A 89 10.36 10.05 -9.57
N ILE A 90 9.33 10.84 -9.28
CA ILE A 90 7.95 10.46 -9.49
C ILE A 90 7.48 11.05 -10.82
N LEU A 91 7.02 10.18 -11.71
CA LEU A 91 6.42 10.57 -12.98
C LEU A 91 4.89 10.47 -12.84
N GLU A 92 4.24 11.62 -12.89
CA GLU A 92 2.78 11.67 -13.01
C GLU A 92 2.40 11.58 -14.48
N ILE A 93 1.59 10.58 -14.85
CA ILE A 93 1.18 10.32 -16.21
C ILE A 93 -0.33 10.51 -16.34
N ASP A 94 -0.76 11.60 -16.95
CA ASP A 94 -2.14 11.82 -17.36
C ASP A 94 -2.26 11.70 -18.88
N ASN A 95 -2.73 10.54 -19.35
CA ASN A 95 -2.93 10.27 -20.76
C ASN A 95 -4.20 9.44 -20.99
N LYS A 96 -5.23 10.08 -21.53
CA LYS A 96 -6.54 9.46 -21.82
C LYS A 96 -6.44 8.31 -22.84
N SER A 97 -5.41 8.28 -23.67
CA SER A 97 -5.17 7.19 -24.64
C SER A 97 -4.71 5.87 -24.01
N MET A 98 -4.44 5.84 -22.70
CA MET A 98 -4.03 4.64 -21.99
C MET A 98 -5.21 3.85 -21.40
N THR A 99 -6.43 4.37 -21.44
CA THR A 99 -7.60 3.82 -20.75
C THR A 99 -7.93 2.38 -21.17
N ASN A 100 -7.66 2.02 -22.43
CA ASN A 100 -7.87 0.69 -23.00
C ASN A 100 -6.65 -0.23 -22.90
N ARG A 101 -5.60 0.20 -22.22
CA ARG A 101 -4.32 -0.50 -22.10
C ARG A 101 -4.08 -0.88 -20.63
N PRO A 102 -4.67 -1.99 -20.14
CA PRO A 102 -4.54 -2.40 -18.73
C PRO A 102 -3.08 -2.70 -18.33
N ASP A 103 -2.24 -3.10 -19.29
CA ASP A 103 -0.80 -3.29 -19.08
C ASP A 103 -0.05 -2.01 -18.67
N LEU A 104 -0.56 -0.83 -19.05
CA LEU A 104 0.06 0.46 -18.71
C LEU A 104 -0.34 0.99 -17.31
N TRP A 105 -1.17 0.26 -16.59
CA TRP A 105 -1.51 0.56 -15.19
C TRP A 105 -0.52 -0.03 -14.19
N GLY A 106 0.63 -0.46 -14.66
CA GLY A 106 1.74 -0.96 -13.84
C GLY A 106 3.10 -0.51 -14.37
N HIS A 107 4.07 -0.42 -13.48
CA HIS A 107 5.42 0.04 -13.79
C HIS A 107 6.08 -0.76 -14.92
N TYR A 108 5.90 -2.08 -14.93
CA TYR A 108 6.51 -2.93 -15.96
C TYR A 108 5.92 -2.68 -17.34
N GLY A 109 4.62 -2.46 -17.45
CA GLY A 109 3.97 -2.12 -18.72
C GLY A 109 4.42 -0.77 -19.25
N LEU A 110 4.50 0.25 -18.37
CA LEU A 110 5.05 1.57 -18.72
C LEU A 110 6.51 1.48 -19.15
N ALA A 111 7.33 0.74 -18.41
CA ALA A 111 8.74 0.52 -18.78
C ALA A 111 8.87 -0.14 -20.16
N ARG A 112 8.00 -1.12 -20.48
CA ARG A 112 7.96 -1.78 -21.79
C ARG A 112 7.56 -0.82 -22.91
N GLU A 113 6.57 0.03 -22.68
CA GLU A 113 6.14 1.04 -23.65
C GLU A 113 7.25 2.07 -23.91
N ILE A 114 7.86 2.59 -22.85
CA ILE A 114 8.98 3.55 -22.96
C ILE A 114 10.17 2.88 -23.68
N ALA A 115 10.51 1.65 -23.35
CA ALA A 115 11.59 0.92 -24.02
C ALA A 115 11.32 0.75 -25.50
N ALA A 116 10.06 0.46 -25.90
CA ALA A 116 9.68 0.34 -27.30
C ALA A 116 9.74 1.68 -28.04
N LEU A 117 9.26 2.76 -27.43
CA LEU A 117 9.24 4.09 -28.03
C LEU A 117 10.67 4.67 -28.25
N TYR A 118 11.57 4.40 -27.34
CA TYR A 118 12.94 4.95 -27.38
C TYR A 118 13.99 3.94 -27.87
N GLY A 119 13.61 2.72 -28.25
CA GLY A 119 14.54 1.68 -28.66
C GLY A 119 15.51 1.23 -27.57
N LEU A 120 15.08 1.31 -26.30
CA LEU A 120 15.90 0.96 -25.13
C LEU A 120 15.79 -0.52 -24.78
N PRO A 121 16.84 -1.12 -24.19
CA PRO A 121 16.76 -2.47 -23.66
C PRO A 121 15.82 -2.52 -22.45
N LEU A 122 14.94 -3.53 -22.40
CA LEU A 122 14.08 -3.80 -21.28
C LEU A 122 14.59 -4.99 -20.47
N SER A 123 14.78 -4.80 -19.16
CA SER A 123 15.03 -5.91 -18.24
C SER A 123 13.81 -6.82 -18.19
N ARG A 124 13.99 -8.11 -18.47
CA ARG A 124 12.89 -9.07 -18.43
C ARG A 124 12.39 -9.27 -17.01
N PHE A 125 11.09 -9.30 -16.85
CA PHE A 125 10.48 -9.74 -15.60
C PHE A 125 10.95 -11.18 -15.32
N ARG A 126 11.51 -11.42 -14.13
CA ARG A 126 11.95 -12.77 -13.75
C ARG A 126 10.72 -13.56 -13.31
N PRO A 127 10.32 -14.60 -14.05
CA PRO A 127 9.19 -15.43 -13.61
C PRO A 127 9.56 -16.11 -12.28
N PHE A 128 8.58 -16.23 -11.41
CA PHE A 128 8.71 -17.06 -10.22
C PHE A 128 8.90 -18.53 -10.62
N PRO A 129 9.61 -19.35 -9.86
CA PRO A 129 9.68 -20.79 -10.12
C PRO A 129 8.27 -21.39 -10.27
N ARG A 130 8.06 -22.16 -11.34
CA ARG A 130 6.75 -22.73 -11.66
C ARG A 130 6.38 -23.97 -10.85
N ASP A 131 7.31 -24.47 -10.05
CA ASP A 131 7.15 -25.72 -9.29
C ASP A 131 6.51 -25.44 -7.90
N LEU A 132 5.38 -24.76 -7.91
CA LEU A 132 4.54 -24.69 -6.71
C LEU A 132 3.82 -26.05 -6.58
N PRO A 133 3.86 -26.67 -5.39
CA PRO A 133 3.11 -27.89 -5.15
C PRO A 133 1.62 -27.64 -5.38
N ALA A 134 0.92 -28.61 -5.95
CA ALA A 134 -0.53 -28.54 -6.04
C ALA A 134 -1.09 -28.48 -4.59
N GLY A 135 -1.79 -27.39 -4.28
CA GLY A 135 -2.42 -27.17 -2.97
C GLY A 135 -3.76 -27.89 -2.84
N GLY A 136 -4.29 -27.89 -1.64
CA GLY A 136 -5.64 -28.41 -1.33
C GLY A 136 -6.77 -27.48 -1.78
N LEU A 137 -6.46 -26.22 -2.16
CA LEU A 137 -7.46 -25.25 -2.58
C LEU A 137 -8.04 -25.61 -3.95
N THR A 138 -9.36 -25.80 -3.98
CA THR A 138 -10.11 -26.00 -5.22
C THR A 138 -10.67 -24.68 -5.71
N VAL A 139 -10.53 -24.43 -7.00
CA VAL A 139 -11.09 -23.25 -7.68
C VAL A 139 -11.93 -23.69 -8.86
N THR A 140 -13.18 -23.20 -8.92
CA THR A 140 -14.09 -23.46 -10.04
C THR A 140 -14.45 -22.15 -10.73
N VAL A 141 -14.41 -22.12 -12.05
CA VAL A 141 -14.90 -21.00 -12.86
C VAL A 141 -16.14 -21.45 -13.62
N GLU A 142 -17.31 -20.91 -13.20
CA GLU A 142 -18.60 -21.24 -13.81
C GLU A 142 -18.93 -20.36 -15.02
N ASP A 143 -18.36 -19.16 -15.11
CA ASP A 143 -18.53 -18.23 -16.24
C ASP A 143 -17.17 -17.97 -16.94
N PRO A 144 -16.71 -18.90 -17.80
CA PRO A 144 -15.41 -18.77 -18.47
C PRO A 144 -15.38 -17.67 -19.55
N GLU A 145 -16.55 -17.17 -19.98
CA GLU A 145 -16.59 -16.06 -20.93
C GLU A 145 -16.19 -14.74 -20.24
N ARG A 146 -16.62 -14.52 -19.00
CA ARG A 146 -16.30 -13.31 -18.22
C ARG A 146 -15.01 -13.46 -17.41
N CYS A 147 -14.68 -14.67 -16.99
CA CYS A 147 -13.44 -14.99 -16.29
C CYS A 147 -12.76 -16.21 -16.93
N PRO A 148 -11.95 -16.00 -17.98
CA PRO A 148 -11.32 -17.13 -18.69
C PRO A 148 -10.27 -17.85 -17.85
N ARG A 149 -9.78 -17.23 -16.76
CA ARG A 149 -8.78 -17.82 -15.88
C ARG A 149 -8.82 -17.18 -14.49
N TYR A 150 -8.84 -18.00 -13.47
CA TYR A 150 -8.65 -17.61 -12.08
C TYR A 150 -7.61 -18.52 -11.42
N ILE A 151 -6.72 -17.95 -10.60
CA ILE A 151 -5.67 -18.69 -9.89
C ILE A 151 -5.83 -18.38 -8.41
N GLY A 152 -5.99 -19.42 -7.61
CA GLY A 152 -5.91 -19.38 -6.16
C GLY A 152 -4.59 -20.00 -5.69
N ALA A 153 -4.01 -19.44 -4.64
CA ALA A 153 -2.86 -20.01 -3.93
C ALA A 153 -3.10 -19.92 -2.44
N GLU A 154 -2.92 -21.03 -1.73
CA GLU A 154 -3.00 -21.07 -0.29
C GLU A 154 -1.62 -20.88 0.32
N LEU A 155 -1.51 -19.99 1.30
CA LEU A 155 -0.29 -19.68 2.02
C LEU A 155 -0.50 -19.99 3.50
N THR A 156 0.40 -20.77 4.08
CA THR A 156 0.37 -21.11 5.51
C THR A 156 1.49 -20.44 6.27
N GLY A 157 1.34 -20.30 7.59
CA GLY A 157 2.35 -19.68 8.45
C GLY A 157 2.48 -18.16 8.25
N VAL A 158 1.45 -17.53 7.71
CA VAL A 158 1.38 -16.09 7.50
C VAL A 158 0.96 -15.41 8.79
N CYS A 159 1.54 -14.24 9.08
CA CYS A 159 1.10 -13.39 10.18
C CYS A 159 0.96 -11.95 9.72
N VAL A 160 -0.06 -11.27 10.23
CA VAL A 160 -0.28 -9.85 9.98
C VAL A 160 0.78 -9.06 10.74
N LYS A 161 1.61 -8.31 10.00
CA LYS A 161 2.66 -7.43 10.52
C LYS A 161 2.90 -6.29 9.55
N PRO A 162 3.57 -5.21 9.95
CA PRO A 162 4.00 -4.18 9.02
C PRO A 162 4.88 -4.77 7.90
N SER A 163 4.72 -4.28 6.69
CA SER A 163 5.60 -4.63 5.58
C SER A 163 7.02 -4.04 5.79
N PRO A 164 8.04 -4.56 5.13
CA PRO A 164 9.37 -3.96 5.19
C PRO A 164 9.35 -2.49 4.76
N PHE A 165 10.14 -1.65 5.43
CA PHE A 165 10.11 -0.20 5.19
C PHE A 165 10.31 0.19 3.72
N TRP A 166 11.20 -0.49 3.00
CA TRP A 166 11.42 -0.24 1.57
C TRP A 166 10.14 -0.41 0.73
N MET A 167 9.26 -1.33 1.11
CA MET A 167 7.97 -1.55 0.43
C MET A 167 6.98 -0.45 0.82
N GLN A 168 6.89 -0.13 2.11
CA GLN A 168 6.05 0.97 2.59
C GLN A 168 6.42 2.29 1.90
N SER A 169 7.71 2.62 1.86
CA SER A 169 8.22 3.83 1.22
C SER A 169 7.89 3.89 -0.28
N ARG A 170 7.99 2.78 -1.01
CA ARG A 170 7.66 2.72 -2.45
C ARG A 170 6.16 2.86 -2.69
N LEU A 171 5.33 2.19 -1.90
CA LEU A 171 3.88 2.32 -1.99
C LEU A 171 3.45 3.76 -1.71
N TRP A 172 3.96 4.35 -0.65
CA TRP A 172 3.67 5.73 -0.28
C TRP A 172 4.07 6.72 -1.39
N ARG A 173 5.26 6.59 -1.98
CA ARG A 173 5.70 7.41 -3.11
C ARG A 173 4.83 7.23 -4.36
N ALA A 174 4.23 6.06 -4.54
CA ALA A 174 3.26 5.79 -5.60
C ALA A 174 1.83 6.22 -5.26
N GLY A 175 1.62 6.94 -4.14
CA GLY A 175 0.30 7.43 -3.71
C GLY A 175 -0.57 6.41 -2.98
N MET A 176 -0.01 5.28 -2.54
CA MET A 176 -0.73 4.25 -1.79
C MET A 176 -0.28 4.24 -0.33
N ARG A 177 -1.24 4.34 0.61
CA ARG A 177 -0.93 4.24 2.03
C ARG A 177 -0.59 2.80 2.41
N PRO A 178 0.56 2.53 3.05
CA PRO A 178 0.86 1.22 3.60
C PRO A 178 -0.12 0.84 4.73
N ILE A 179 -0.50 -0.43 4.80
CA ILE A 179 -1.46 -0.94 5.78
C ILE A 179 -0.83 -2.07 6.60
N ASN A 180 -0.57 -3.21 5.96
CA ASN A 180 0.11 -4.36 6.53
C ASN A 180 0.77 -5.17 5.41
N ALA A 181 1.66 -6.10 5.76
CA ALA A 181 2.44 -6.84 4.77
C ALA A 181 1.60 -7.58 3.71
N LEU A 182 0.42 -8.07 4.06
CA LEU A 182 -0.43 -8.83 3.13
C LEU A 182 -1.07 -7.90 2.09
N VAL A 183 -1.69 -6.83 2.56
CA VAL A 183 -2.29 -5.82 1.69
C VAL A 183 -1.21 -5.10 0.87
N ASP A 184 -0.09 -4.77 1.48
CA ASP A 184 1.01 -4.07 0.83
C ASP A 184 1.65 -4.91 -0.28
N ILE A 185 1.78 -6.23 -0.09
CA ILE A 185 2.25 -7.14 -1.15
C ILE A 185 1.28 -7.15 -2.34
N THR A 186 -0.03 -7.25 -2.11
CA THR A 186 -1.01 -7.24 -3.20
C THR A 186 -0.99 -5.92 -3.97
N ASN A 187 -0.91 -4.80 -3.26
CA ASN A 187 -0.78 -3.47 -3.84
C ASN A 187 0.54 -3.30 -4.60
N TYR A 188 1.65 -3.77 -4.03
CA TYR A 188 2.96 -3.70 -4.68
C TYR A 188 2.99 -4.52 -5.98
N VAL A 189 2.44 -5.74 -5.99
CA VAL A 189 2.32 -6.57 -7.19
C VAL A 189 1.46 -5.89 -8.25
N MET A 190 0.33 -5.32 -7.85
CA MET A 190 -0.56 -4.57 -8.75
C MET A 190 0.17 -3.38 -9.40
N LEU A 191 0.86 -2.55 -8.61
CA LEU A 191 1.64 -1.43 -9.14
C LEU A 191 2.81 -1.88 -10.01
N ALA A 192 3.46 -2.99 -9.67
CA ALA A 192 4.59 -3.50 -10.44
C ALA A 192 4.16 -4.06 -11.80
N THR A 193 3.03 -4.76 -11.88
CA THR A 193 2.66 -5.59 -13.03
C THR A 193 1.42 -5.11 -13.78
N GLY A 194 0.59 -4.26 -13.17
CA GLY A 194 -0.75 -3.92 -13.66
C GLY A 194 -1.80 -5.01 -13.40
N GLN A 195 -1.43 -6.07 -12.66
CA GLN A 195 -2.32 -7.19 -12.35
C GLN A 195 -2.76 -7.10 -10.88
N PRO A 196 -4.00 -6.74 -10.59
CA PRO A 196 -4.52 -6.75 -9.23
C PRO A 196 -4.60 -8.18 -8.68
N THR A 197 -4.27 -8.31 -7.40
CA THR A 197 -4.42 -9.56 -6.63
C THR A 197 -5.23 -9.25 -5.39
N HIS A 198 -5.86 -10.27 -4.80
CA HIS A 198 -6.64 -10.14 -3.58
C HIS A 198 -6.27 -11.24 -2.58
N ALA A 199 -6.24 -10.89 -1.30
CA ALA A 199 -5.98 -11.83 -0.23
C ALA A 199 -7.28 -12.09 0.56
N PHE A 200 -7.60 -13.36 0.74
CA PHE A 200 -8.71 -13.82 1.59
C PHE A 200 -8.12 -14.48 2.84
N ASP A 201 -8.82 -14.34 3.95
CA ASP A 201 -8.55 -15.14 5.15
C ASP A 201 -9.05 -16.56 4.92
N SER A 202 -8.13 -17.52 4.85
CA SER A 202 -8.47 -18.93 4.58
C SER A 202 -9.36 -19.54 5.66
N ASP A 203 -9.30 -19.06 6.90
CA ASP A 203 -10.12 -19.55 7.99
C ASP A 203 -11.60 -19.16 7.83
N ASN A 204 -11.87 -18.11 7.05
CA ASN A 204 -13.22 -17.63 6.74
C ASN A 204 -13.79 -18.21 5.45
N ILE A 205 -12.96 -18.77 4.57
CA ILE A 205 -13.42 -19.40 3.32
C ILE A 205 -13.97 -20.78 3.58
N GLN A 206 -15.20 -21.03 3.16
CA GLN A 206 -15.87 -22.32 3.31
C GLN A 206 -15.79 -23.16 2.03
N GLY A 207 -15.16 -24.33 2.13
CA GLY A 207 -15.06 -25.28 1.02
C GLY A 207 -14.09 -24.81 -0.08
N HIS A 208 -14.60 -24.34 -1.23
CA HIS A 208 -13.78 -23.99 -2.38
C HIS A 208 -14.13 -22.61 -2.94
N ILE A 209 -13.25 -22.05 -3.74
CA ILE A 209 -13.48 -20.75 -4.41
C ILE A 209 -14.24 -20.99 -5.71
N ILE A 210 -15.33 -20.24 -5.90
CA ILE A 210 -16.18 -20.30 -7.10
C ILE A 210 -16.24 -18.90 -7.73
N VAL A 211 -15.86 -18.81 -9.00
CA VAL A 211 -16.09 -17.59 -9.79
C VAL A 211 -17.33 -17.81 -10.61
N ARG A 212 -18.42 -17.10 -10.28
CA ARG A 212 -19.76 -17.31 -10.85
C ARG A 212 -20.51 -15.99 -11.01
N ARG A 213 -21.65 -16.04 -11.64
CA ARG A 213 -22.62 -14.94 -11.58
C ARG A 213 -23.31 -14.92 -10.22
N ALA A 214 -23.64 -13.73 -9.76
CA ALA A 214 -24.44 -13.57 -8.56
C ALA A 214 -25.87 -14.09 -8.79
N GLN A 215 -26.56 -14.42 -7.72
CA GLN A 215 -28.01 -14.65 -7.75
C GLN A 215 -28.72 -13.31 -7.61
N GLU A 216 -29.89 -13.18 -8.22
CA GLU A 216 -30.68 -11.95 -8.14
C GLU A 216 -31.01 -11.60 -6.69
N GLY A 217 -30.64 -10.40 -6.26
CA GLY A 217 -30.84 -9.92 -4.90
C GLY A 217 -29.86 -10.44 -3.85
N GLU A 218 -28.84 -11.20 -4.23
CA GLU A 218 -27.76 -11.64 -3.34
C GLU A 218 -27.05 -10.43 -2.70
N LYS A 219 -26.66 -10.53 -1.43
CA LYS A 219 -26.14 -9.40 -0.66
C LYS A 219 -24.64 -9.53 -0.46
N LEU A 220 -23.94 -8.40 -0.54
CA LEU A 220 -22.52 -8.30 -0.27
C LEU A 220 -22.22 -6.99 0.45
N LEU A 221 -21.64 -7.07 1.65
CA LEU A 221 -21.03 -5.93 2.33
C LEU A 221 -19.60 -5.79 1.85
N LEU A 222 -19.27 -4.67 1.20
CA LEU A 222 -17.92 -4.39 0.70
C LEU A 222 -16.97 -3.88 1.80
N LEU A 223 -15.66 -3.98 1.57
CA LEU A 223 -14.60 -3.43 2.44
C LEU A 223 -14.76 -1.95 2.77
N ASN A 224 -15.39 -1.16 1.90
CA ASN A 224 -15.67 0.27 2.14
C ASN A 224 -16.97 0.52 2.92
N GLY A 225 -17.60 -0.51 3.47
CA GLY A 225 -18.82 -0.44 4.26
C GLY A 225 -20.13 -0.28 3.45
N LYS A 226 -20.07 -0.38 2.11
CA LYS A 226 -21.28 -0.32 1.29
C LYS A 226 -21.97 -1.68 1.21
N ASP A 227 -23.25 -1.71 1.50
CA ASP A 227 -24.13 -2.86 1.24
C ASP A 227 -24.60 -2.85 -0.21
N LEU A 228 -24.32 -3.93 -0.93
CA LEU A 228 -24.79 -4.14 -2.30
C LEU A 228 -25.91 -5.17 -2.34
N SER A 229 -26.87 -4.94 -3.24
CA SER A 229 -27.80 -5.94 -3.72
C SER A 229 -27.37 -6.27 -5.15
N LEU A 230 -26.89 -7.46 -5.34
CA LEU A 230 -26.32 -7.92 -6.60
C LEU A 230 -27.43 -8.35 -7.58
N SER A 231 -27.13 -8.26 -8.85
CA SER A 231 -27.95 -8.75 -9.94
C SER A 231 -27.33 -10.00 -10.58
N ALA A 232 -28.10 -10.75 -11.33
CA ALA A 232 -27.61 -11.93 -12.08
C ALA A 232 -26.56 -11.59 -13.15
N ASP A 233 -26.34 -10.30 -13.45
CA ASP A 233 -25.31 -9.85 -14.37
C ASP A 233 -23.97 -9.56 -13.69
N ASP A 234 -23.93 -9.51 -12.37
CA ASP A 234 -22.71 -9.26 -11.63
C ASP A 234 -21.86 -10.54 -11.54
N LEU A 235 -20.55 -10.41 -11.83
CA LEU A 235 -19.58 -11.48 -11.63
C LEU A 235 -19.05 -11.39 -10.20
N VAL A 236 -19.05 -12.51 -9.50
CA VAL A 236 -18.63 -12.59 -8.10
C VAL A 236 -17.61 -13.69 -7.89
N ILE A 237 -16.81 -13.52 -6.84
CA ILE A 237 -16.05 -14.59 -6.23
C ILE A 237 -16.88 -15.04 -5.01
N ALA A 238 -17.15 -16.32 -4.93
CA ALA A 238 -17.94 -16.93 -3.87
C ALA A 238 -17.19 -18.13 -3.28
N ASP A 239 -17.68 -18.59 -2.15
CA ASP A 239 -17.37 -19.88 -1.56
C ASP A 239 -18.65 -20.72 -1.45
N ASP A 240 -18.63 -21.84 -0.71
CA ASP A 240 -19.80 -22.69 -0.53
C ASP A 240 -20.89 -22.02 0.33
N ALA A 241 -20.56 -20.96 1.09
CA ALA A 241 -21.51 -20.23 1.93
C ALA A 241 -22.14 -19.03 1.22
N GLY A 242 -21.49 -18.46 0.20
CA GLY A 242 -22.02 -17.29 -0.51
C GLY A 242 -20.96 -16.42 -1.15
N VAL A 243 -21.33 -15.16 -1.46
CA VAL A 243 -20.43 -14.20 -2.11
C VAL A 243 -19.42 -13.64 -1.11
N VAL A 244 -18.14 -13.69 -1.49
CA VAL A 244 -17.00 -13.16 -0.71
C VAL A 244 -16.38 -11.91 -1.35
N ALA A 245 -16.58 -11.69 -2.66
CA ALA A 245 -16.08 -10.48 -3.33
C ALA A 245 -16.88 -10.18 -4.61
N LEU A 246 -16.94 -8.89 -4.97
CA LEU A 246 -17.35 -8.45 -6.29
C LEU A 246 -16.14 -8.54 -7.24
N ALA A 247 -16.20 -9.45 -8.19
CA ALA A 247 -15.05 -9.80 -9.02
C ALA A 247 -14.50 -8.62 -9.81
N GLY A 248 -13.19 -8.39 -9.71
CA GLY A 248 -12.50 -7.29 -10.39
C GLY A 248 -12.81 -5.89 -9.85
N VAL A 249 -13.59 -5.76 -8.77
CA VAL A 249 -13.99 -4.48 -8.20
C VAL A 249 -13.54 -4.34 -6.75
N MET A 250 -14.06 -5.16 -5.82
CA MET A 250 -13.75 -5.00 -4.40
C MET A 250 -14.06 -6.26 -3.59
N GLY A 251 -13.24 -6.54 -2.59
CA GLY A 251 -13.47 -7.60 -1.63
C GLY A 251 -14.64 -7.34 -0.68
N GLY A 252 -15.20 -8.41 -0.13
CA GLY A 252 -16.18 -8.36 0.94
C GLY A 252 -15.53 -8.04 2.28
N ALA A 253 -16.28 -7.38 3.18
CA ALA A 253 -15.78 -6.94 4.47
C ALA A 253 -15.50 -8.08 5.45
N LYS A 254 -16.15 -9.25 5.25
CA LYS A 254 -16.07 -10.39 6.17
C LYS A 254 -14.86 -11.28 5.92
N ASP A 255 -14.48 -11.46 4.65
CA ASP A 255 -13.58 -12.53 4.23
C ASP A 255 -12.26 -12.00 3.65
N SER A 256 -12.09 -10.66 3.56
CA SER A 256 -10.87 -9.99 3.12
C SER A 256 -9.95 -9.66 4.30
N ILE A 257 -8.65 -9.59 4.02
CA ILE A 257 -7.60 -9.25 5.01
C ILE A 257 -7.35 -7.74 4.99
#